data_15a166db652ffe3c61d873ec92a17208
#
_entry.id   15a166db652ffe3c61d873ec92a17208
#
_cell.length_a   1.000
_cell.length_b   1.000
_cell.length_c   1.000
_cell.angle_alpha   90.00
_cell.angle_beta   90.00
_cell.angle_gamma   90.00
#
_symmetry.space_group_name_H-M   'P 1'
#
loop_
_entity.id
_entity.type
_entity.pdbx_description
1 polymer ?
#
loop_
_entity_poly.entity_id
_entity_poly.type
_entity_poly.pdbx_seq_one_letter_code
_entity_poly.pdbx_strand_id
1 'polypeptide(L)'
;MTGKQKSGLTTQTGNFGKTLFTKNLHGWFTFTAPKAQSMTATALATGLPDADIGASFVARQLRIGLEYYTAGRINDAIVAYQTGLAAAENEPPRSASVGTISNLHSHLGNACMVRGDLAQAAANYKAALRLAPHLVSCWCNLGNAHHKAGKPAEAVAYYLQALKLNPGHWPSRTNLVQALIATKQYIIARGLLLEMVGEWLQDGTLCHQLGKVHFELNEPEAAIARFEQAIALDPRDAESLYWIGAIKQTAGQIEAAKAAYAEAARIQPLIRRPAAKVPADFRILALYGPFAGNTPTEYLFKDVAYDTDTLSLFASNQYDVEALKLDVQVVVNLISDADQADGLLPLAADLVDRIGMPTVNDPRKIAKTTRDAVAELLARIPGCKIPKVLRQTAGSDLSMATLRAAIPSSSILARPVGTHGGDDFEKIEDPTELAAFLAQRPDTDHYLIEYVDYRSADGHFRKYRFIFVDDQILPYHLAIGDDWKVHHVSTDMVNQPWMRAEEEAFLQDPARVFNSGHYEALRAIQQRIGLEYFGIDCGLDRSGNLVVFEVNASMLVHENNEEFPYKTPFVHRIKLAFDEMLRKFAEDAAD
;
A
#
# COMPACT_ATOMS: atom_id res chain seq x y z
N MET A 1 -5.55 -45.31 27.28
CA MET A 1 -5.30 -44.14 28.11
C MET A 1 -4.10 -43.40 27.54
N THR A 2 -4.31 -42.34 26.90
CA THR A 2 -3.84 -40.95 27.03
C THR A 2 -4.22 -40.21 25.77
N GLY A 3 -5.29 -39.41 25.87
CA GLY A 3 -5.71 -38.49 24.82
C GLY A 3 -4.71 -37.35 24.70
N LYS A 4 -4.31 -37.01 23.48
CA LYS A 4 -3.71 -35.71 23.15
C LYS A 4 -4.79 -34.82 22.50
N GLN A 5 -5.16 -33.80 23.24
CA GLN A 5 -6.00 -32.69 22.79
C GLN A 5 -5.38 -32.02 21.57
N LYS A 6 -6.14 -31.97 20.49
CA LYS A 6 -5.95 -30.98 19.42
C LYS A 6 -6.67 -29.71 19.86
N SER A 7 -5.93 -28.71 20.26
CA SER A 7 -6.42 -27.35 20.43
C SER A 7 -5.39 -26.38 19.87
N GLY A 8 -5.82 -25.52 18.96
CA GLY A 8 -5.16 -24.25 18.67
C GLY A 8 -4.50 -24.09 17.29
N LEU A 9 -5.28 -24.11 16.19
CA LEU A 9 -4.78 -23.67 14.87
C LEU A 9 -5.79 -22.83 14.07
N THR A 10 -6.80 -22.26 14.74
CA THR A 10 -7.84 -21.46 14.05
C THR A 10 -7.71 -19.95 14.24
N THR A 11 -6.66 -19.44 14.89
CA THR A 11 -6.55 -18.01 15.21
C THR A 11 -5.47 -17.24 14.45
N GLN A 12 -4.62 -17.90 13.64
CA GLN A 12 -3.56 -17.19 12.92
C GLN A 12 -3.94 -16.70 11.52
N THR A 13 -4.85 -17.37 10.82
CA THR A 13 -5.30 -16.94 9.49
C THR A 13 -6.17 -15.68 9.51
N GLY A 14 -6.92 -15.45 10.60
CA GLY A 14 -7.73 -14.23 10.78
C GLY A 14 -6.90 -12.95 10.99
N ASN A 15 -5.70 -13.05 11.53
CA ASN A 15 -4.84 -11.88 11.77
C ASN A 15 -3.99 -11.49 10.55
N PHE A 16 -3.62 -12.42 9.68
CA PHE A 16 -2.85 -12.13 8.47
C PHE A 16 -3.69 -11.34 7.45
N GLY A 17 -4.96 -11.70 7.25
CA GLY A 17 -5.90 -10.96 6.41
C GLY A 17 -6.16 -9.53 6.93
N LYS A 18 -6.32 -9.37 8.25
CA LYS A 18 -6.47 -8.05 8.88
C LYS A 18 -5.24 -7.15 8.70
N THR A 19 -4.04 -7.71 8.84
CA THR A 19 -2.78 -6.94 8.77
C THR A 19 -2.43 -6.51 7.36
N LEU A 20 -2.71 -7.33 6.34
CA LEU A 20 -2.48 -6.97 4.92
C LEU A 20 -3.50 -5.93 4.44
N PHE A 21 -4.76 -6.09 4.82
CA PHE A 21 -5.83 -5.22 4.31
C PHE A 21 -5.85 -3.85 5.00
N THR A 22 -5.60 -3.80 6.33
CA THR A 22 -5.45 -2.53 7.05
C THR A 22 -4.19 -1.77 6.63
N LYS A 23 -3.09 -2.46 6.31
CA LYS A 23 -1.91 -1.84 5.71
C LYS A 23 -2.22 -1.29 4.32
N ASN A 24 -3.00 -1.99 3.50
CA ASN A 24 -3.41 -1.51 2.18
C ASN A 24 -4.34 -0.31 2.27
N LEU A 25 -5.34 -0.30 3.17
CA LEU A 25 -6.18 0.87 3.39
C LEU A 25 -5.40 2.06 3.97
N HIS A 26 -4.49 1.85 4.90
CA HIS A 26 -3.59 2.91 5.37
C HIS A 26 -2.59 3.37 4.30
N GLY A 27 -2.23 2.51 3.36
CA GLY A 27 -1.42 2.85 2.19
C GLY A 27 -2.22 3.51 1.05
N TRP A 28 -3.52 3.23 0.95
CA TRP A 28 -4.38 3.78 -0.10
C TRP A 28 -4.88 5.18 0.24
N PHE A 29 -5.14 5.44 1.50
CA PHE A 29 -5.51 6.76 1.99
C PHE A 29 -4.36 7.34 2.81
N THR A 30 -3.27 7.75 2.12
CA THR A 30 -2.34 8.69 2.73
C THR A 30 -3.17 9.89 3.16
N PHE A 31 -3.22 10.14 4.46
CA PHE A 31 -3.87 11.27 5.07
C PHE A 31 -3.56 12.54 4.27
N THR A 32 -4.44 12.93 3.37
CA THR A 32 -4.64 14.34 3.16
C THR A 32 -5.23 14.80 4.48
N ALA A 33 -4.37 15.37 5.34
CA ALA A 33 -4.86 16.16 6.45
C ALA A 33 -6.04 16.97 5.88
N PRO A 34 -7.22 16.98 6.54
CA PRO A 34 -8.33 17.79 6.07
C PRO A 34 -7.70 19.12 5.72
N LYS A 35 -7.92 19.61 4.48
CA LYS A 35 -7.41 20.92 4.06
C LYS A 35 -7.67 21.78 5.26
N ALA A 36 -6.62 22.17 5.99
CA ALA A 36 -6.78 23.04 7.13
C ALA A 36 -7.65 24.12 6.57
N GLN A 37 -8.90 24.19 7.02
CA GLN A 37 -9.81 25.23 6.57
C GLN A 37 -8.93 26.44 6.65
N SER A 38 -8.61 27.02 5.50
CA SER A 38 -7.75 28.19 5.45
C SER A 38 -8.38 29.08 6.49
N MET A 39 -7.69 29.25 7.61
CA MET A 39 -8.13 30.26 8.57
C MET A 39 -8.28 31.47 7.70
N THR A 40 -9.54 31.79 7.39
CA THR A 40 -9.88 32.93 6.57
C THR A 40 -9.08 34.08 7.14
N ALA A 41 -8.42 34.84 6.29
CA ALA A 41 -7.61 36.01 6.65
C ALA A 41 -8.32 36.95 7.66
N THR A 42 -9.62 36.82 7.79
CA THR A 42 -10.50 37.51 8.72
C THR A 42 -10.23 37.20 10.21
N ALA A 43 -9.79 35.99 10.58
CA ALA A 43 -9.51 35.68 12.00
C ALA A 43 -8.13 36.20 12.46
N LEU A 44 -7.25 36.58 11.53
CA LEU A 44 -5.96 37.19 11.84
C LEU A 44 -6.04 38.74 11.93
N ALA A 45 -7.12 39.36 11.47
CA ALA A 45 -7.27 40.81 11.39
C ALA A 45 -7.94 41.46 12.62
N THR A 46 -8.54 40.67 13.52
CA THR A 46 -9.21 41.24 14.70
C THR A 46 -8.22 41.44 15.84
N GLY A 47 -7.51 42.55 15.82
CA GLY A 47 -6.63 42.91 16.95
C GLY A 47 -5.57 43.97 16.67
N LEU A 48 -5.52 44.55 15.48
CA LEU A 48 -4.61 45.65 15.17
C LEU A 48 -5.37 46.99 15.26
N PRO A 49 -4.95 47.95 16.11
CA PRO A 49 -5.53 49.26 16.11
C PRO A 49 -5.15 50.02 14.84
N ASP A 50 -6.12 50.73 14.27
CA ASP A 50 -5.94 51.63 13.12
C ASP A 50 -4.96 52.81 13.48
N ALA A 51 -4.16 53.16 12.46
CA ALA A 51 -3.38 54.37 12.33
C ALA A 51 -2.25 54.60 13.33
N ASP A 52 -1.03 54.40 12.86
CA ASP A 52 0.14 54.40 13.70
C ASP A 52 1.19 55.49 13.35
N ILE A 53 1.06 56.67 13.98
CA ILE A 53 2.14 57.67 14.03
C ILE A 53 3.09 57.41 15.22
N GLY A 54 2.90 56.32 15.99
CA GLY A 54 3.67 56.01 17.20
C GLY A 54 4.11 54.56 17.42
N ALA A 55 3.91 53.66 16.43
CA ALA A 55 4.28 52.26 16.59
C ALA A 55 5.81 52.08 16.69
N SER A 56 6.25 51.27 17.66
CA SER A 56 7.66 50.89 17.76
C SER A 56 8.15 50.20 16.50
N PHE A 57 9.43 50.26 16.20
CA PHE A 57 10.02 49.56 15.06
C PHE A 57 9.67 48.07 15.08
N VAL A 58 9.66 47.48 16.27
CA VAL A 58 9.29 46.06 16.50
C VAL A 58 7.86 45.78 16.08
N ALA A 59 6.90 46.64 16.43
CA ALA A 59 5.50 46.50 16.03
C ALA A 59 5.32 46.65 14.52
N ARG A 60 6.05 47.55 13.88
CA ARG A 60 6.06 47.70 12.41
C ARG A 60 6.59 46.47 11.71
N GLN A 61 7.65 45.81 12.22
CA GLN A 61 8.19 44.58 11.65
C GLN A 61 7.18 43.41 11.78
N LEU A 62 6.44 43.35 12.89
CA LEU A 62 5.36 42.36 13.03
C LEU A 62 4.28 42.56 11.93
N ARG A 63 3.84 43.79 11.70
CA ARG A 63 2.85 44.11 10.66
C ARG A 63 3.38 43.78 9.26
N ILE A 64 4.59 44.22 8.91
CA ILE A 64 5.23 43.92 7.62
C ILE A 64 5.32 42.39 7.40
N GLY A 65 5.73 41.65 8.43
CA GLY A 65 5.79 40.20 8.38
C GLY A 65 4.41 39.55 8.14
N LEU A 66 3.36 40.06 8.76
CA LEU A 66 1.99 39.60 8.55
C LEU A 66 1.51 39.90 7.11
N GLU A 67 1.82 41.07 6.56
CA GLU A 67 1.52 41.42 5.15
C GLU A 67 2.22 40.46 4.17
N TYR A 68 3.52 40.17 4.40
CA TYR A 68 4.24 39.20 3.57
C TYR A 68 3.70 37.77 3.72
N TYR A 69 3.36 37.37 4.94
CA TYR A 69 2.81 36.04 5.20
C TYR A 69 1.46 35.85 4.48
N THR A 70 0.55 36.82 4.56
CA THR A 70 -0.75 36.77 3.88
C THR A 70 -0.62 36.85 2.37
N ALA A 71 0.41 37.49 1.84
CA ALA A 71 0.75 37.52 0.42
C ALA A 71 1.48 36.23 -0.07
N GLY A 72 1.69 35.23 0.80
CA GLY A 72 2.41 33.99 0.46
C GLY A 72 3.95 34.15 0.38
N ARG A 73 4.48 35.33 0.69
CA ARG A 73 5.93 35.66 0.66
C ARG A 73 6.60 35.19 1.96
N ILE A 74 6.64 33.86 2.16
CA ILE A 74 7.01 33.26 3.45
C ILE A 74 8.43 33.62 3.89
N ASN A 75 9.42 33.61 2.98
CA ASN A 75 10.79 33.96 3.32
C ASN A 75 10.93 35.42 3.74
N ASP A 76 10.22 36.34 3.08
CA ASP A 76 10.23 37.77 3.43
C ASP A 76 9.55 38.01 4.80
N ALA A 77 8.48 37.26 5.09
CA ALA A 77 7.83 37.26 6.40
C ALA A 77 8.79 36.81 7.50
N ILE A 78 9.55 35.75 7.28
CA ILE A 78 10.57 35.26 8.23
C ILE A 78 11.60 36.34 8.49
N VAL A 79 12.12 36.98 7.45
CA VAL A 79 13.12 38.05 7.59
C VAL A 79 12.57 39.23 8.42
N ALA A 80 11.33 39.66 8.12
CA ALA A 80 10.69 40.74 8.86
C ALA A 80 10.51 40.40 10.36
N TYR A 81 10.03 39.18 10.68
CA TYR A 81 9.87 38.75 12.06
C TYR A 81 11.22 38.65 12.79
N GLN A 82 12.28 38.11 12.16
CA GLN A 82 13.61 38.04 12.72
C GLN A 82 14.21 39.43 12.96
N THR A 83 14.02 40.37 12.03
CA THR A 83 14.44 41.75 12.17
C THR A 83 13.75 42.43 13.36
N GLY A 84 12.43 42.14 13.53
CA GLY A 84 11.67 42.63 14.69
C GLY A 84 12.19 42.08 16.01
N LEU A 85 12.54 40.78 16.06
CA LEU A 85 13.10 40.15 17.26
C LEU A 85 14.48 40.67 17.60
N ALA A 86 15.36 40.83 16.60
CA ALA A 86 16.71 41.41 16.80
C ALA A 86 16.65 42.86 17.30
N ALA A 87 15.69 43.64 16.79
CA ALA A 87 15.48 45.01 17.29
C ALA A 87 15.00 45.02 18.75
N ALA A 88 14.11 44.09 19.12
CA ALA A 88 13.59 43.97 20.48
C ALA A 88 14.67 43.62 21.52
N GLU A 89 15.74 42.92 21.13
CA GLU A 89 16.89 42.61 21.99
C GLU A 89 17.77 43.86 22.27
N ASN A 90 17.79 44.83 21.36
CA ASN A 90 18.63 46.01 21.41
C ASN A 90 17.89 47.29 21.89
N GLU A 91 16.55 47.23 22.02
CA GLU A 91 15.76 48.37 22.50
C GLU A 91 15.67 48.38 24.04
N PRO A 92 15.52 49.59 24.66
CA PRO A 92 15.27 49.68 26.10
C PRO A 92 14.02 48.88 26.51
N PRO A 93 13.97 48.27 27.72
CA PRO A 93 12.92 47.37 28.15
C PRO A 93 11.47 47.92 28.15
N ARG A 94 11.26 49.17 27.76
CA ARG A 94 9.94 49.84 27.72
C ARG A 94 9.39 50.09 26.32
N SER A 95 10.14 49.80 25.24
CA SER A 95 9.74 50.13 23.87
C SER A 95 8.95 49.06 23.15
N ALA A 96 9.20 47.76 23.42
CA ALA A 96 8.42 46.67 22.88
C ALA A 96 7.66 45.94 23.99
N SER A 97 6.35 45.75 23.83
CA SER A 97 5.57 44.98 24.80
C SER A 97 5.92 43.47 24.71
N VAL A 98 5.92 42.81 25.85
CA VAL A 98 6.11 41.34 25.95
C VAL A 98 5.15 40.61 24.99
N GLY A 99 3.91 41.14 24.83
CA GLY A 99 2.92 40.62 23.89
C GLY A 99 3.38 40.72 22.43
N THR A 100 3.99 41.82 22.01
CA THR A 100 4.49 42.02 20.65
C THR A 100 5.62 41.02 20.36
N ILE A 101 6.55 40.83 21.27
CA ILE A 101 7.68 39.88 21.13
C ILE A 101 7.13 38.44 21.08
N SER A 102 6.18 38.11 21.94
CA SER A 102 5.52 36.79 21.91
C SER A 102 4.80 36.52 20.58
N ASN A 103 4.13 37.55 20.03
CA ASN A 103 3.46 37.44 18.73
C ASN A 103 4.47 37.27 17.59
N LEU A 104 5.62 38.00 17.61
CA LEU A 104 6.67 37.79 16.63
C LEU A 104 7.18 36.37 16.61
N HIS A 105 7.45 35.77 17.77
CA HIS A 105 7.85 34.38 17.87
C HIS A 105 6.73 33.44 17.37
N SER A 106 5.47 33.69 17.73
CA SER A 106 4.34 32.89 17.28
C SER A 106 4.20 32.88 15.76
N HIS A 107 4.24 34.06 15.13
CA HIS A 107 4.12 34.20 13.66
C HIS A 107 5.36 33.70 12.93
N LEU A 108 6.56 33.87 13.48
CA LEU A 108 7.78 33.24 12.95
C LEU A 108 7.67 31.71 12.98
N GLY A 109 7.12 31.15 14.06
CA GLY A 109 6.81 29.73 14.16
C GLY A 109 5.85 29.28 13.06
N ASN A 110 4.77 30.05 12.80
CA ASN A 110 3.82 29.75 11.71
C ASN A 110 4.51 29.79 10.34
N ALA A 111 5.35 30.77 10.06
CA ALA A 111 6.08 30.87 8.80
C ALA A 111 7.08 29.71 8.60
N CYS A 112 7.77 29.29 9.66
CA CYS A 112 8.65 28.12 9.66
C CYS A 112 7.84 26.82 9.41
N MET A 113 6.63 26.70 9.98
CA MET A 113 5.73 25.55 9.71
C MET A 113 5.34 25.45 8.24
N VAL A 114 5.04 26.58 7.59
CA VAL A 114 4.70 26.63 6.15
C VAL A 114 5.92 26.26 5.30
N ARG A 115 7.13 26.72 5.69
CA ARG A 115 8.38 26.38 5.02
C ARG A 115 8.81 24.91 5.23
N GLY A 116 8.22 24.20 6.20
CA GLY A 116 8.59 22.84 6.56
C GLY A 116 9.72 22.73 7.61
N ASP A 117 10.18 23.85 8.16
CA ASP A 117 11.23 23.90 9.17
C ASP A 117 10.66 23.67 10.57
N LEU A 118 10.29 22.40 10.84
CA LEU A 118 9.55 22.01 12.04
C LEU A 118 10.33 22.26 13.33
N ALA A 119 11.66 22.14 13.30
CA ALA A 119 12.52 22.37 14.46
C ALA A 119 12.52 23.85 14.86
N GLN A 120 12.69 24.75 13.88
CA GLN A 120 12.64 26.19 14.11
C GLN A 120 11.24 26.65 14.53
N ALA A 121 10.19 26.07 13.94
CA ALA A 121 8.81 26.33 14.34
C ALA A 121 8.59 26.01 15.81
N ALA A 122 8.97 24.81 16.26
CA ALA A 122 8.83 24.38 17.65
C ALA A 122 9.64 25.26 18.61
N ALA A 123 10.87 25.66 18.25
CA ALA A 123 11.70 26.56 19.04
C ALA A 123 11.03 27.92 19.25
N ASN A 124 10.46 28.48 18.18
CA ASN A 124 9.78 29.77 18.23
C ASN A 124 8.48 29.73 19.03
N TYR A 125 7.63 28.67 18.87
CA TYR A 125 6.45 28.52 19.73
C TYR A 125 6.82 28.38 21.21
N LYS A 126 7.89 27.65 21.55
CA LYS A 126 8.39 27.57 22.92
C LYS A 126 8.87 28.93 23.43
N ALA A 127 9.51 29.76 22.59
CA ALA A 127 9.90 31.13 22.96
C ALA A 127 8.67 32.01 23.21
N ALA A 128 7.63 31.94 22.33
CA ALA A 128 6.39 32.65 22.53
C ALA A 128 5.71 32.27 23.86
N LEU A 129 5.64 30.96 24.15
CA LEU A 129 5.01 30.42 25.36
C LEU A 129 5.77 30.73 26.66
N ARG A 130 7.11 30.92 26.61
CA ARG A 130 7.85 31.41 27.78
C ARG A 130 7.45 32.83 28.15
N LEU A 131 7.10 33.65 27.15
CA LEU A 131 6.67 35.03 27.35
C LEU A 131 5.18 35.15 27.67
N ALA A 132 4.37 34.32 27.04
CA ALA A 132 2.92 34.35 27.15
C ALA A 132 2.34 32.89 27.22
N PRO A 133 2.40 32.25 28.41
CA PRO A 133 1.98 30.86 28.59
C PRO A 133 0.49 30.61 28.33
N HIS A 134 -0.33 31.67 28.29
CA HIS A 134 -1.79 31.59 28.07
C HIS A 134 -2.19 31.51 26.58
N LEU A 135 -1.24 31.54 25.64
CA LEU A 135 -1.54 31.50 24.21
C LEU A 135 -1.95 30.09 23.77
N VAL A 136 -3.25 29.82 23.75
CA VAL A 136 -3.83 28.51 23.38
C VAL A 136 -3.40 28.07 21.99
N SER A 137 -3.42 28.99 21.00
CA SER A 137 -3.01 28.70 19.63
C SER A 137 -1.54 28.29 19.52
N CYS A 138 -0.64 28.89 20.33
CA CYS A 138 0.78 28.50 20.34
C CYS A 138 0.98 27.08 20.89
N TRP A 139 0.26 26.69 21.94
CA TRP A 139 0.28 25.30 22.43
C TRP A 139 -0.20 24.33 21.37
N CYS A 140 -1.32 24.64 20.70
CA CYS A 140 -1.85 23.82 19.60
C CYS A 140 -0.83 23.70 18.46
N ASN A 141 -0.24 24.83 18.00
CA ASN A 141 0.72 24.83 16.90
C ASN A 141 2.04 24.14 17.27
N LEU A 142 2.49 24.22 18.53
CA LEU A 142 3.61 23.42 19.02
C LEU A 142 3.32 21.92 18.93
N GLY A 143 2.09 21.49 19.30
CA GLY A 143 1.62 20.14 19.10
C GLY A 143 1.64 19.73 17.61
N ASN A 144 1.17 20.62 16.72
CA ASN A 144 1.19 20.38 15.27
C ASN A 144 2.61 20.19 14.73
N ALA A 145 3.58 20.99 15.20
CA ALA A 145 4.98 20.88 14.81
C ALA A 145 5.57 19.51 15.22
N HIS A 146 5.29 19.07 16.45
CA HIS A 146 5.73 17.76 16.92
C HIS A 146 5.03 16.61 16.19
N HIS A 147 3.73 16.70 15.94
CA HIS A 147 2.99 15.68 15.20
C HIS A 147 3.55 15.51 13.78
N LYS A 148 3.74 16.61 13.04
CA LYS A 148 4.36 16.60 11.70
C LYS A 148 5.79 16.08 11.70
N ALA A 149 6.53 16.28 12.80
CA ALA A 149 7.88 15.74 12.98
C ALA A 149 7.89 14.23 13.35
N GLY A 150 6.75 13.52 13.26
CA GLY A 150 6.65 12.10 13.59
C GLY A 150 6.66 11.80 15.10
N LYS A 151 6.36 12.80 15.95
CA LYS A 151 6.36 12.68 17.42
C LYS A 151 4.96 12.87 18.02
N PRO A 152 3.98 12.02 17.65
CA PRO A 152 2.59 12.20 18.09
C PRO A 152 2.42 12.10 19.62
N ALA A 153 3.22 11.30 20.31
CA ALA A 153 3.15 11.19 21.77
C ALA A 153 3.51 12.50 22.48
N GLU A 154 4.51 13.25 21.96
CA GLU A 154 4.85 14.58 22.48
C GLU A 154 3.74 15.59 22.14
N ALA A 155 3.13 15.49 20.96
CA ALA A 155 2.05 16.36 20.52
C ALA A 155 0.82 16.28 21.45
N VAL A 156 0.45 15.07 21.93
CA VAL A 156 -0.64 14.86 22.89
C VAL A 156 -0.47 15.79 24.11
N ALA A 157 0.72 15.87 24.70
CA ALA A 157 0.96 16.71 25.86
C ALA A 157 0.69 18.19 25.57
N TYR A 158 1.08 18.69 24.43
CA TYR A 158 0.87 20.10 24.04
C TYR A 158 -0.59 20.42 23.74
N TYR A 159 -1.32 19.51 23.08
CA TYR A 159 -2.77 19.68 22.87
C TYR A 159 -3.53 19.69 24.19
N LEU A 160 -3.16 18.84 25.15
CA LEU A 160 -3.75 18.83 26.47
C LEU A 160 -3.48 20.15 27.23
N GLN A 161 -2.30 20.77 27.08
CA GLN A 161 -2.03 22.10 27.65
C GLN A 161 -2.92 23.18 27.02
N ALA A 162 -3.13 23.14 25.70
CA ALA A 162 -4.05 24.04 25.02
C ALA A 162 -5.48 23.88 25.56
N LEU A 163 -5.96 22.64 25.74
CA LEU A 163 -7.30 22.32 26.24
C LEU A 163 -7.47 22.62 27.72
N LYS A 164 -6.40 22.54 28.52
CA LYS A 164 -6.41 23.02 29.91
C LYS A 164 -6.72 24.51 30.03
N LEU A 165 -6.22 25.31 29.07
CA LEU A 165 -6.46 26.74 29.01
C LEU A 165 -7.81 27.08 28.37
N ASN A 166 -8.21 26.35 27.36
CA ASN A 166 -9.50 26.49 26.68
C ASN A 166 -10.04 25.10 26.28
N PRO A 167 -10.91 24.48 27.10
CA PRO A 167 -11.51 23.18 26.82
C PRO A 167 -12.29 23.11 25.49
N GLY A 168 -12.88 24.22 25.05
CA GLY A 168 -13.63 24.33 23.81
C GLY A 168 -12.76 24.61 22.57
N HIS A 169 -11.43 24.63 22.69
CA HIS A 169 -10.56 24.93 21.54
C HIS A 169 -10.61 23.81 20.51
N TRP A 170 -11.44 23.98 19.50
CA TRP A 170 -11.76 22.97 18.48
C TRP A 170 -10.51 22.39 17.78
N PRO A 171 -9.55 23.22 17.26
CA PRO A 171 -8.36 22.68 16.63
C PRO A 171 -7.52 21.77 17.54
N SER A 172 -7.46 22.06 18.84
CA SER A 172 -6.74 21.20 19.76
C SER A 172 -7.47 19.89 20.04
N ARG A 173 -8.81 19.87 20.10
CA ARG A 173 -9.60 18.64 20.27
C ARG A 173 -9.43 17.72 19.06
N THR A 174 -9.58 18.24 17.84
CA THR A 174 -9.43 17.46 16.60
C THR A 174 -8.01 16.93 16.41
N ASN A 175 -6.99 17.75 16.67
CA ASN A 175 -5.60 17.33 16.54
C ASN A 175 -5.18 16.35 17.64
N LEU A 176 -5.75 16.47 18.85
CA LEU A 176 -5.57 15.50 19.93
C LEU A 176 -6.12 14.13 19.53
N VAL A 177 -7.31 14.06 18.91
CA VAL A 177 -7.87 12.81 18.38
C VAL A 177 -6.90 12.16 17.42
N GLN A 178 -6.35 12.91 16.45
CA GLN A 178 -5.39 12.39 15.49
C GLN A 178 -4.10 11.85 16.16
N ALA A 179 -3.59 12.58 17.14
CA ALA A 179 -2.40 12.16 17.88
C ALA A 179 -2.67 10.90 18.74
N LEU A 180 -3.86 10.79 19.34
CA LEU A 180 -4.29 9.60 20.10
C LEU A 180 -4.44 8.38 19.20
N ILE A 181 -5.01 8.54 18.00
CA ILE A 181 -5.09 7.48 16.99
C ILE A 181 -3.67 7.05 16.57
N ALA A 182 -2.79 8.01 16.24
CA ALA A 182 -1.41 7.72 15.85
C ALA A 182 -0.60 7.01 16.95
N THR A 183 -0.94 7.24 18.21
CA THR A 183 -0.33 6.56 19.37
C THR A 183 -1.12 5.32 19.84
N LYS A 184 -2.10 4.87 19.07
CA LYS A 184 -2.98 3.70 19.35
C LYS A 184 -3.76 3.79 20.69
N GLN A 185 -4.00 5.01 21.17
CA GLN A 185 -4.80 5.26 22.39
C GLN A 185 -6.30 5.34 22.04
N TYR A 186 -6.82 4.30 21.37
CA TYR A 186 -8.15 4.27 20.76
C TYR A 186 -9.30 4.46 21.76
N ILE A 187 -9.18 3.93 22.98
CA ILE A 187 -10.23 4.09 24.01
C ILE A 187 -10.40 5.57 24.40
N ILE A 188 -9.28 6.30 24.54
CA ILE A 188 -9.32 7.73 24.88
C ILE A 188 -9.83 8.54 23.69
N ALA A 189 -9.35 8.21 22.48
CA ALA A 189 -9.81 8.84 21.23
C ALA A 189 -11.34 8.66 21.06
N ARG A 190 -11.88 7.46 21.33
CA ARG A 190 -13.31 7.19 21.30
C ARG A 190 -14.09 8.06 22.26
N GLY A 191 -13.63 8.16 23.52
CA GLY A 191 -14.29 9.00 24.53
C GLY A 191 -14.40 10.45 24.09
N LEU A 192 -13.28 11.03 23.61
CA LEU A 192 -13.26 12.41 23.11
C LEU A 192 -14.13 12.60 21.87
N LEU A 193 -14.09 11.66 20.91
CA LEU A 193 -14.92 11.70 19.71
C LEU A 193 -16.42 11.62 20.03
N LEU A 194 -16.82 10.77 20.97
CA LEU A 194 -18.22 10.66 21.39
C LEU A 194 -18.75 11.96 22.00
N GLU A 195 -17.91 12.63 22.81
CA GLU A 195 -18.24 13.95 23.36
C GLU A 195 -18.39 14.99 22.22
N MET A 196 -17.42 15.01 21.28
CA MET A 196 -17.45 15.94 20.13
C MET A 196 -18.65 15.70 19.22
N VAL A 197 -18.99 14.44 18.89
CA VAL A 197 -20.19 14.09 18.11
C VAL A 197 -21.47 14.50 18.83
N GLY A 198 -21.51 14.37 20.16
CA GLY A 198 -22.66 14.81 20.96
C GLY A 198 -22.88 16.33 20.91
N GLU A 199 -21.81 17.12 20.83
CA GLU A 199 -21.87 18.58 20.69
C GLU A 199 -22.16 19.04 19.25
N TRP A 200 -21.67 18.27 18.23
CA TRP A 200 -21.72 18.61 16.81
C TRP A 200 -22.33 17.47 15.98
N LEU A 201 -23.64 17.27 16.17
CA LEU A 201 -24.41 16.15 15.61
C LEU A 201 -24.41 16.05 14.07
N GLN A 202 -23.97 17.11 13.36
CA GLN A 202 -23.97 17.17 11.87
C GLN A 202 -22.56 17.21 11.26
N ASP A 203 -21.55 16.72 11.97
CA ASP A 203 -20.19 16.64 11.42
C ASP A 203 -19.87 15.19 10.96
N GLY A 204 -19.98 14.96 9.64
CA GLY A 204 -19.68 13.67 9.03
C GLY A 204 -18.23 13.22 9.26
N THR A 205 -17.28 14.17 9.33
CA THR A 205 -15.85 13.87 9.57
C THR A 205 -15.63 13.25 10.94
N LEU A 206 -16.33 13.73 11.97
CA LEU A 206 -16.24 13.14 13.31
C LEU A 206 -16.83 11.74 13.34
N CYS A 207 -17.96 11.52 12.64
CA CYS A 207 -18.57 10.20 12.52
C CYS A 207 -17.63 9.22 11.80
N HIS A 208 -17.01 9.65 10.71
CA HIS A 208 -16.00 8.87 10.00
C HIS A 208 -14.83 8.47 10.91
N GLN A 209 -14.25 9.43 11.63
CA GLN A 209 -13.13 9.15 12.54
C GLN A 209 -13.53 8.22 13.68
N LEU A 210 -14.74 8.38 14.21
CA LEU A 210 -15.28 7.49 15.24
C LEU A 210 -15.48 6.07 14.69
N GLY A 211 -15.92 5.93 13.44
CA GLY A 211 -15.98 4.65 12.72
C GLY A 211 -14.62 3.96 12.66
N LYS A 212 -13.57 4.70 12.28
CA LYS A 212 -12.18 4.17 12.25
C LYS A 212 -11.72 3.71 13.64
N VAL A 213 -12.01 4.47 14.67
CA VAL A 213 -11.66 4.09 16.06
C VAL A 213 -12.41 2.85 16.53
N HIS A 214 -13.71 2.71 16.21
CA HIS A 214 -14.47 1.48 16.51
C HIS A 214 -13.87 0.27 15.77
N PHE A 215 -13.47 0.44 14.51
CA PHE A 215 -12.81 -0.64 13.76
C PHE A 215 -11.50 -1.10 14.42
N GLU A 216 -10.64 -0.17 14.84
CA GLU A 216 -9.38 -0.46 15.55
C GLU A 216 -9.61 -1.15 16.91
N LEU A 217 -10.74 -0.87 17.55
CA LEU A 217 -11.18 -1.54 18.79
C LEU A 217 -11.84 -2.90 18.54
N ASN A 218 -11.89 -3.37 17.27
CA ASN A 218 -12.54 -4.61 16.85
C ASN A 218 -14.06 -4.63 17.15
N GLU A 219 -14.71 -3.50 16.90
CA GLU A 219 -16.16 -3.28 17.06
C GLU A 219 -16.79 -2.99 15.67
N PRO A 220 -16.85 -3.99 14.75
CA PRO A 220 -17.16 -3.77 13.33
C PRO A 220 -18.58 -3.24 13.11
N GLU A 221 -19.57 -3.69 13.87
CA GLU A 221 -20.98 -3.23 13.74
C GLU A 221 -21.10 -1.75 14.14
N ALA A 222 -20.43 -1.35 15.21
CA ALA A 222 -20.40 0.04 15.64
C ALA A 222 -19.65 0.92 14.62
N ALA A 223 -18.56 0.40 14.03
CA ALA A 223 -17.83 1.08 12.99
C ALA A 223 -18.71 1.34 11.75
N ILE A 224 -19.42 0.30 11.25
CA ILE A 224 -20.34 0.43 10.12
C ILE A 224 -21.41 1.51 10.41
N ALA A 225 -22.05 1.45 11.58
CA ALA A 225 -23.09 2.41 11.93
C ALA A 225 -22.58 3.87 11.91
N ARG A 226 -21.30 4.10 12.30
CA ARG A 226 -20.69 5.44 12.25
C ARG A 226 -20.32 5.87 10.84
N PHE A 227 -19.83 4.96 10.01
CA PHE A 227 -19.59 5.24 8.59
C PHE A 227 -20.89 5.52 7.83
N GLU A 228 -21.95 4.76 8.09
CA GLU A 228 -23.28 5.03 7.51
C GLU A 228 -23.81 6.41 7.94
N GLN A 229 -23.60 6.81 9.20
CA GLN A 229 -23.94 8.16 9.67
C GLN A 229 -23.11 9.23 8.96
N ALA A 230 -21.80 9.00 8.73
CA ALA A 230 -20.94 9.91 7.99
C ALA A 230 -21.44 10.10 6.54
N ILE A 231 -21.79 9.01 5.85
CA ILE A 231 -22.35 9.02 4.50
C ILE A 231 -23.71 9.73 4.45
N ALA A 232 -24.56 9.55 5.46
CA ALA A 232 -25.85 10.26 5.52
C ALA A 232 -25.66 11.79 5.64
N LEU A 233 -24.57 12.24 6.27
CA LEU A 233 -24.21 13.66 6.41
C LEU A 233 -23.45 14.20 5.19
N ASP A 234 -22.58 13.40 4.58
CA ASP A 234 -21.92 13.70 3.33
C ASP A 234 -22.01 12.50 2.36
N PRO A 235 -22.98 12.50 1.45
CA PRO A 235 -23.15 11.44 0.45
C PRO A 235 -21.96 11.26 -0.50
N ARG A 236 -20.95 12.13 -0.47
CA ARG A 236 -19.72 12.01 -1.25
C ARG A 236 -18.54 11.47 -0.45
N ASP A 237 -18.77 10.99 0.78
CA ASP A 237 -17.75 10.33 1.60
C ASP A 237 -17.47 8.92 1.06
N ALA A 238 -16.68 8.85 -0.01
CA ALA A 238 -16.22 7.59 -0.60
C ALA A 238 -15.34 6.78 0.38
N GLU A 239 -14.60 7.45 1.26
CA GLU A 239 -13.71 6.77 2.22
C GLU A 239 -14.51 5.91 3.21
N SER A 240 -15.62 6.43 3.74
CA SER A 240 -16.52 5.65 4.62
C SER A 240 -17.10 4.42 3.91
N LEU A 241 -17.45 4.54 2.62
CA LEU A 241 -17.91 3.39 1.82
C LEU A 241 -16.81 2.34 1.62
N TYR A 242 -15.57 2.75 1.38
CA TYR A 242 -14.42 1.83 1.32
C TYR A 242 -14.22 1.09 2.64
N TRP A 243 -14.35 1.78 3.78
CA TRP A 243 -14.26 1.14 5.10
C TRP A 243 -15.38 0.12 5.34
N ILE A 244 -16.62 0.45 4.99
CA ILE A 244 -17.76 -0.48 5.06
C ILE A 244 -17.48 -1.72 4.19
N GLY A 245 -17.00 -1.53 2.96
CA GLY A 245 -16.60 -2.61 2.07
C GLY A 245 -15.55 -3.53 2.70
N ALA A 246 -14.51 -2.96 3.31
CA ALA A 246 -13.44 -3.69 3.97
C ALA A 246 -13.92 -4.53 5.16
N ILE A 247 -14.79 -3.95 5.99
CA ILE A 247 -15.37 -4.65 7.13
C ILE A 247 -16.25 -5.82 6.65
N LYS A 248 -17.11 -5.59 5.64
CA LYS A 248 -17.97 -6.61 5.06
C LYS A 248 -17.17 -7.73 4.41
N GLN A 249 -16.10 -7.41 3.70
CA GLN A 249 -15.19 -8.39 3.12
C GLN A 249 -14.54 -9.28 4.18
N THR A 250 -14.04 -8.68 5.26
CA THR A 250 -13.43 -9.42 6.39
C THR A 250 -14.45 -10.35 7.08
N ALA A 251 -15.74 -9.96 7.08
CA ALA A 251 -16.84 -10.78 7.58
C ALA A 251 -17.34 -11.83 6.58
N GLY A 252 -16.70 -11.99 5.41
CA GLY A 252 -17.12 -12.94 4.37
C GLY A 252 -18.37 -12.52 3.58
N GLN A 253 -18.86 -11.30 3.75
CA GLN A 253 -20.04 -10.76 3.05
C GLN A 253 -19.63 -10.16 1.70
N ILE A 254 -19.17 -11.02 0.79
CA ILE A 254 -18.47 -10.60 -0.44
C ILE A 254 -19.33 -9.70 -1.33
N GLU A 255 -20.60 -10.06 -1.59
CA GLU A 255 -21.47 -9.26 -2.46
C GLU A 255 -21.79 -7.88 -1.87
N ALA A 256 -21.98 -7.81 -0.55
CA ALA A 256 -22.18 -6.54 0.13
C ALA A 256 -20.92 -5.68 0.13
N ALA A 257 -19.74 -6.28 0.21
CA ALA A 257 -18.47 -5.60 0.06
C ALA A 257 -18.29 -5.05 -1.37
N LYS A 258 -18.58 -5.86 -2.40
CA LYS A 258 -18.56 -5.43 -3.81
C LYS A 258 -19.44 -4.20 -4.04
N ALA A 259 -20.66 -4.22 -3.52
CA ALA A 259 -21.60 -3.10 -3.66
C ALA A 259 -21.06 -1.81 -3.01
N ALA A 260 -20.50 -1.89 -1.80
CA ALA A 260 -19.94 -0.74 -1.11
C ALA A 260 -18.71 -0.17 -1.84
N TYR A 261 -17.81 -1.02 -2.32
CA TYR A 261 -16.65 -0.60 -3.10
C TYR A 261 -17.03 0.00 -4.46
N ALA A 262 -18.02 -0.58 -5.16
CA ALA A 262 -18.49 -0.06 -6.43
C ALA A 262 -19.10 1.34 -6.28
N GLU A 263 -19.87 1.56 -5.21
CA GLU A 263 -20.43 2.89 -4.91
C GLU A 263 -19.34 3.90 -4.52
N ALA A 264 -18.36 3.50 -3.72
CA ALA A 264 -17.20 4.34 -3.40
C ALA A 264 -16.44 4.76 -4.66
N ALA A 265 -16.17 3.80 -5.56
CA ALA A 265 -15.49 4.06 -6.82
C ALA A 265 -16.34 4.91 -7.80
N ARG A 266 -17.67 4.84 -7.72
CA ARG A 266 -18.55 5.72 -8.49
C ARG A 266 -18.46 7.19 -8.04
N ILE A 267 -18.29 7.42 -6.73
CA ILE A 267 -18.12 8.76 -6.15
C ILE A 267 -16.73 9.30 -6.41
N GLN A 268 -15.72 8.47 -6.18
CA GLN A 268 -14.30 8.80 -6.33
C GLN A 268 -13.59 7.70 -7.14
N PRO A 269 -13.63 7.78 -8.47
CA PRO A 269 -13.06 6.73 -9.33
C PRO A 269 -11.55 6.62 -9.22
N LEU A 270 -10.85 7.73 -9.00
CA LEU A 270 -9.40 7.77 -8.92
C LEU A 270 -8.89 8.06 -7.52
N ILE A 271 -7.97 7.22 -7.05
CA ILE A 271 -7.15 7.48 -5.87
C ILE A 271 -5.80 8.00 -6.35
N ARG A 272 -5.51 9.28 -6.09
CA ARG A 272 -4.31 9.96 -6.56
C ARG A 272 -3.19 9.86 -5.52
N ARG A 273 -2.01 9.44 -5.97
CA ARG A 273 -0.78 9.46 -5.18
C ARG A 273 0.23 10.35 -5.89
N PRO A 274 0.53 11.52 -5.32
CA PRO A 274 1.53 12.41 -5.90
C PRO A 274 2.92 11.78 -5.81
N ALA A 275 3.77 12.12 -6.77
CA ALA A 275 5.19 11.77 -6.77
C ALA A 275 5.90 12.29 -5.52
N ALA A 276 6.96 11.59 -5.11
CA ALA A 276 7.87 12.11 -4.07
C ALA A 276 8.67 13.35 -4.55
N LYS A 277 8.74 13.56 -5.86
CA LYS A 277 9.42 14.68 -6.53
C LYS A 277 8.40 15.67 -7.12
N VAL A 278 8.71 16.96 -7.04
CA VAL A 278 7.88 18.03 -7.64
C VAL A 278 8.76 18.89 -8.58
N PRO A 279 8.40 19.05 -9.86
CA PRO A 279 7.29 18.38 -10.54
C PRO A 279 7.50 16.89 -10.71
N ALA A 280 6.42 16.12 -10.86
CA ALA A 280 6.48 14.71 -11.24
C ALA A 280 7.10 14.55 -12.64
N ASP A 281 7.79 13.44 -12.87
CA ASP A 281 8.41 13.17 -14.18
C ASP A 281 7.34 12.83 -15.24
N PHE A 282 6.34 12.03 -14.87
CA PHE A 282 5.19 11.62 -15.69
C PHE A 282 4.05 11.14 -14.77
N ARG A 283 2.95 10.66 -15.37
CA ARG A 283 1.80 10.10 -14.62
C ARG A 283 1.42 8.73 -15.17
N ILE A 284 1.16 7.78 -14.29
CA ILE A 284 0.62 6.47 -14.64
C ILE A 284 -0.82 6.31 -14.15
N LEU A 285 -1.60 5.48 -14.87
CA LEU A 285 -2.90 4.98 -14.45
C LEU A 285 -2.78 3.49 -14.13
N ALA A 286 -2.89 3.13 -12.85
CA ALA A 286 -2.82 1.76 -12.37
C ALA A 286 -4.23 1.16 -12.25
N LEU A 287 -4.51 0.06 -12.96
CA LEU A 287 -5.81 -0.63 -12.95
C LEU A 287 -5.78 -1.76 -11.93
N TYR A 288 -6.73 -1.78 -11.01
CA TYR A 288 -6.90 -2.80 -9.97
C TYR A 288 -8.25 -3.51 -10.06
N GLY A 289 -8.28 -4.79 -9.73
CA GLY A 289 -9.50 -5.49 -9.32
C GLY A 289 -9.84 -5.15 -7.86
N PRO A 290 -11.13 -5.22 -7.47
CA PRO A 290 -11.57 -4.81 -6.13
C PRO A 290 -11.15 -5.75 -5.00
N PHE A 291 -10.65 -6.94 -5.31
CA PHE A 291 -10.31 -7.97 -4.33
C PHE A 291 -8.89 -8.52 -4.54
N ALA A 292 -8.72 -9.83 -4.29
CA ALA A 292 -7.48 -10.52 -4.56
C ALA A 292 -7.15 -10.59 -6.07
N GLY A 293 -5.95 -11.06 -6.40
CA GLY A 293 -5.53 -11.24 -7.79
C GLY A 293 -4.86 -10.05 -8.42
N ASN A 294 -4.43 -9.07 -7.62
CA ASN A 294 -3.64 -7.94 -8.09
C ASN A 294 -2.13 -8.11 -7.80
N THR A 295 -1.31 -7.52 -8.64
CA THR A 295 0.14 -7.39 -8.36
C THR A 295 0.33 -6.51 -7.13
N PRO A 296 1.04 -7.00 -6.09
CA PRO A 296 1.37 -6.18 -4.93
C PRO A 296 2.39 -5.09 -5.29
N THR A 297 2.05 -3.83 -5.06
CA THR A 297 2.86 -2.68 -5.51
C THR A 297 3.33 -1.76 -4.39
N GLU A 298 3.12 -2.11 -3.13
CA GLU A 298 3.47 -1.25 -1.98
C GLU A 298 4.93 -0.80 -2.02
N TYR A 299 5.83 -1.71 -2.39
CA TYR A 299 7.25 -1.39 -2.54
C TYR A 299 7.57 -0.79 -3.91
N LEU A 300 7.00 -1.32 -4.99
CA LEU A 300 7.28 -0.87 -6.36
C LEU A 300 6.89 0.60 -6.55
N PHE A 301 5.78 1.05 -5.94
CA PHE A 301 5.31 2.44 -6.02
C PHE A 301 5.72 3.31 -4.83
N LYS A 302 6.62 2.83 -3.97
CA LYS A 302 7.11 3.60 -2.82
C LYS A 302 8.11 4.67 -3.27
N ASP A 303 7.89 5.92 -2.86
CA ASP A 303 8.82 7.05 -3.06
C ASP A 303 9.25 7.26 -4.52
N VAL A 304 8.31 7.07 -5.46
CA VAL A 304 8.55 7.19 -6.90
C VAL A 304 8.55 8.63 -7.37
N ALA A 305 9.21 8.90 -8.51
CA ALA A 305 9.33 10.24 -9.10
C ALA A 305 8.17 10.61 -10.03
N TYR A 306 7.16 9.75 -10.17
CA TYR A 306 5.99 9.92 -11.03
C TYR A 306 4.69 9.86 -10.23
N ASP A 307 3.66 10.56 -10.72
CA ASP A 307 2.32 10.48 -10.15
C ASP A 307 1.69 9.12 -10.42
N THR A 308 1.01 8.55 -9.44
CA THR A 308 0.31 7.27 -9.58
C THR A 308 -1.17 7.45 -9.29
N ASP A 309 -1.99 7.42 -10.33
CA ASP A 309 -3.44 7.39 -10.22
C ASP A 309 -3.92 5.93 -10.23
N THR A 310 -4.69 5.54 -9.23
CA THR A 310 -5.21 4.17 -9.09
C THR A 310 -6.69 4.14 -9.41
N LEU A 311 -7.11 3.24 -10.29
CA LEU A 311 -8.49 2.97 -10.66
C LEU A 311 -8.88 1.54 -10.27
N SER A 312 -9.87 1.39 -9.39
CA SER A 312 -10.49 0.09 -9.10
C SER A 312 -11.61 -0.19 -10.09
N LEU A 313 -11.54 -1.32 -10.79
CA LEU A 313 -12.52 -1.71 -11.81
C LEU A 313 -13.68 -2.50 -11.21
N PHE A 314 -14.89 -2.10 -11.55
CA PHE A 314 -16.13 -2.80 -11.23
C PHE A 314 -16.98 -2.92 -12.50
N ALA A 315 -17.50 -4.11 -12.77
CA ALA A 315 -18.33 -4.35 -13.95
C ALA A 315 -19.63 -3.51 -13.97
N SER A 316 -20.08 -3.06 -12.80
CA SER A 316 -21.28 -2.21 -12.64
C SER A 316 -21.03 -0.74 -12.95
N ASN A 317 -19.76 -0.29 -13.05
CA ASN A 317 -19.41 1.12 -13.13
C ASN A 317 -19.17 1.54 -14.59
N GLN A 318 -19.50 2.79 -14.89
CA GLN A 318 -19.10 3.46 -16.14
C GLN A 318 -17.91 4.36 -15.88
N TYR A 319 -17.00 4.43 -16.85
CA TYR A 319 -15.75 5.18 -16.75
C TYR A 319 -15.70 6.27 -17.82
N ASP A 320 -15.44 7.51 -17.37
CA ASP A 320 -15.15 8.64 -18.25
C ASP A 320 -13.71 8.54 -18.75
N VAL A 321 -13.55 7.97 -19.94
CA VAL A 321 -12.22 7.70 -20.53
C VAL A 321 -11.46 8.99 -20.81
N GLU A 322 -12.15 10.06 -21.20
CA GLU A 322 -11.50 11.36 -21.48
C GLU A 322 -10.91 11.96 -20.20
N ALA A 323 -11.62 11.79 -19.07
CA ALA A 323 -11.08 12.22 -17.78
C ALA A 323 -9.95 11.30 -17.27
N LEU A 324 -10.00 9.99 -17.57
CA LEU A 324 -8.99 9.03 -17.14
C LEU A 324 -7.67 9.19 -17.89
N LYS A 325 -7.69 9.51 -19.19
CA LYS A 325 -6.47 9.67 -20.00
C LYS A 325 -5.80 11.03 -19.87
N LEU A 326 -6.44 11.97 -19.18
CA LEU A 326 -5.88 13.31 -19.00
C LEU A 326 -4.54 13.26 -18.26
N ASP A 327 -3.49 13.73 -18.92
CA ASP A 327 -2.10 13.75 -18.42
C ASP A 327 -1.50 12.37 -18.08
N VAL A 328 -2.12 11.25 -18.50
CA VAL A 328 -1.59 9.89 -18.32
C VAL A 328 -0.67 9.54 -19.50
N GLN A 329 0.54 9.05 -19.21
CA GLN A 329 1.49 8.58 -20.20
C GLN A 329 1.54 7.05 -20.30
N VAL A 330 1.26 6.33 -19.20
CA VAL A 330 1.34 4.86 -19.15
C VAL A 330 0.16 4.29 -18.39
N VAL A 331 -0.44 3.23 -18.91
CA VAL A 331 -1.38 2.39 -18.17
C VAL A 331 -0.65 1.18 -17.62
N VAL A 332 -0.84 0.87 -16.34
CA VAL A 332 -0.26 -0.32 -15.69
C VAL A 332 -1.41 -1.21 -15.25
N ASN A 333 -1.59 -2.33 -15.92
CA ASN A 333 -2.58 -3.31 -15.49
C ASN A 333 -2.02 -4.16 -14.36
N LEU A 334 -2.61 -4.03 -13.18
CA LEU A 334 -2.25 -4.78 -11.99
C LEU A 334 -3.21 -5.93 -11.66
N ILE A 335 -4.28 -6.09 -12.43
CA ILE A 335 -5.13 -7.30 -12.37
C ILE A 335 -4.33 -8.43 -13.01
N SER A 336 -3.69 -9.26 -12.19
CA SER A 336 -2.58 -10.12 -12.59
C SER A 336 -2.83 -11.62 -12.38
N ASP A 337 -3.93 -12.00 -11.75
CA ASP A 337 -4.34 -13.39 -11.57
C ASP A 337 -5.60 -13.68 -12.39
N ALA A 338 -5.44 -14.47 -13.46
CA ALA A 338 -6.53 -14.80 -14.37
C ALA A 338 -7.66 -15.62 -13.70
N ASP A 339 -7.33 -16.42 -12.68
CA ASP A 339 -8.31 -17.23 -11.95
C ASP A 339 -9.13 -16.43 -10.93
N GLN A 340 -8.58 -15.31 -10.44
CA GLN A 340 -9.22 -14.45 -9.43
C GLN A 340 -9.78 -13.15 -10.00
N ALA A 341 -9.58 -12.88 -11.29
CA ALA A 341 -9.95 -11.61 -11.91
C ALA A 341 -11.46 -11.36 -12.01
N ASP A 342 -12.31 -12.31 -11.63
CA ASP A 342 -13.80 -12.20 -11.57
C ASP A 342 -14.40 -11.58 -12.85
N GLY A 343 -13.88 -11.96 -14.04
CA GLY A 343 -14.36 -11.46 -15.33
C GLY A 343 -13.95 -10.03 -15.67
N LEU A 344 -13.08 -9.39 -14.90
CA LEU A 344 -12.66 -7.98 -15.10
C LEU A 344 -11.66 -7.79 -16.24
N LEU A 345 -10.93 -8.84 -16.65
CA LEU A 345 -9.91 -8.71 -17.70
C LEU A 345 -10.45 -8.21 -19.04
N PRO A 346 -11.64 -8.67 -19.53
CA PRO A 346 -12.25 -8.09 -20.74
C PRO A 346 -12.61 -6.60 -20.59
N LEU A 347 -13.11 -6.18 -19.41
CA LEU A 347 -13.40 -4.77 -19.12
C LEU A 347 -12.12 -3.94 -19.10
N ALA A 348 -11.06 -4.46 -18.47
CA ALA A 348 -9.76 -3.81 -18.44
C ALA A 348 -9.19 -3.67 -19.86
N ALA A 349 -9.32 -4.67 -20.72
CA ALA A 349 -8.86 -4.64 -22.11
C ALA A 349 -9.62 -3.59 -22.94
N ASP A 350 -10.94 -3.52 -22.83
CA ASP A 350 -11.75 -2.47 -23.48
C ASP A 350 -11.31 -1.06 -23.02
N LEU A 351 -11.10 -0.91 -21.72
CA LEU A 351 -10.67 0.38 -21.15
C LEU A 351 -9.29 0.79 -21.65
N VAL A 352 -8.33 -0.13 -21.69
CA VAL A 352 -6.98 0.10 -22.21
C VAL A 352 -7.02 0.52 -23.68
N ASP A 353 -7.80 -0.16 -24.52
CA ASP A 353 -7.95 0.19 -25.94
C ASP A 353 -8.54 1.60 -26.12
N ARG A 354 -9.51 1.97 -25.31
CA ARG A 354 -10.15 3.29 -25.36
C ARG A 354 -9.26 4.40 -24.82
N ILE A 355 -8.41 4.12 -23.83
CA ILE A 355 -7.41 5.08 -23.32
C ILE A 355 -6.32 5.28 -24.37
N GLY A 356 -5.84 4.22 -25.03
CA GLY A 356 -4.91 4.28 -26.14
C GLY A 356 -3.48 4.64 -25.76
N MET A 357 -3.10 4.49 -24.48
CA MET A 357 -1.73 4.74 -23.99
C MET A 357 -0.93 3.43 -23.92
N PRO A 358 0.42 3.49 -23.99
CA PRO A 358 1.28 2.33 -23.74
C PRO A 358 0.88 1.61 -22.45
N THR A 359 0.76 0.27 -22.54
CA THR A 359 0.22 -0.52 -21.44
C THR A 359 1.19 -1.59 -21.00
N VAL A 360 1.53 -1.58 -19.71
CA VAL A 360 2.30 -2.65 -19.05
C VAL A 360 1.33 -3.75 -18.62
N ASN A 361 1.67 -4.99 -18.97
CA ASN A 361 0.88 -6.20 -18.67
C ASN A 361 -0.54 -6.15 -19.25
N ASP A 362 -0.64 -6.13 -20.58
CA ASP A 362 -1.93 -6.13 -21.28
C ASP A 362 -2.90 -7.19 -20.69
N PRO A 363 -4.15 -6.79 -20.32
CA PRO A 363 -5.13 -7.69 -19.72
C PRO A 363 -5.41 -8.96 -20.54
N ARG A 364 -5.30 -8.89 -21.88
CA ARG A 364 -5.50 -10.04 -22.79
C ARG A 364 -4.38 -11.08 -22.67
N LYS A 365 -3.16 -10.64 -22.31
CA LYS A 365 -2.02 -11.54 -22.03
C LYS A 365 -2.20 -12.20 -20.66
N ILE A 366 -2.65 -11.45 -19.66
CA ILE A 366 -2.95 -11.97 -18.31
C ILE A 366 -4.01 -13.08 -18.39
N ALA A 367 -5.06 -12.92 -19.19
CA ALA A 367 -6.10 -13.95 -19.38
C ALA A 367 -5.55 -15.33 -19.84
N LYS A 368 -4.31 -15.38 -20.34
CA LYS A 368 -3.62 -16.60 -20.78
C LYS A 368 -2.63 -17.15 -19.75
N THR A 369 -2.63 -16.63 -18.53
CA THR A 369 -1.68 -17.03 -17.48
C THR A 369 -2.27 -17.96 -16.42
N THR A 370 -3.44 -18.58 -16.67
CA THR A 370 -3.91 -19.71 -15.85
C THR A 370 -2.89 -20.86 -15.91
N ARG A 371 -2.80 -21.69 -14.87
CA ARG A 371 -1.76 -22.73 -14.76
C ARG A 371 -1.78 -23.73 -15.93
N ASP A 372 -2.97 -24.13 -16.36
CA ASP A 372 -3.18 -25.01 -17.50
C ASP A 372 -2.79 -24.34 -18.82
N ALA A 373 -3.21 -23.09 -19.05
CA ALA A 373 -2.83 -22.31 -20.24
C ALA A 373 -1.33 -22.08 -20.33
N VAL A 374 -0.68 -21.76 -19.21
CA VAL A 374 0.79 -21.60 -19.13
C VAL A 374 1.49 -22.92 -19.43
N ALA A 375 1.03 -24.05 -18.89
CA ALA A 375 1.61 -25.36 -19.16
C ALA A 375 1.56 -25.71 -20.65
N GLU A 376 0.49 -25.37 -21.34
CA GLU A 376 0.34 -25.54 -22.79
C GLU A 376 1.23 -24.56 -23.58
N LEU A 377 1.19 -23.27 -23.24
CA LEU A 377 1.95 -22.19 -23.90
C LEU A 377 3.45 -22.43 -23.85
N LEU A 378 3.96 -22.91 -22.72
CA LEU A 378 5.38 -23.14 -22.50
C LEU A 378 5.85 -24.55 -22.87
N ALA A 379 4.94 -25.43 -23.29
CA ALA A 379 5.31 -26.75 -23.74
C ALA A 379 6.39 -26.71 -24.85
N ARG A 380 7.31 -27.69 -24.82
CA ARG A 380 8.34 -27.87 -25.86
C ARG A 380 9.43 -26.75 -25.92
N ILE A 381 9.70 -26.07 -24.82
CA ILE A 381 10.90 -25.24 -24.72
C ILE A 381 12.11 -26.18 -24.50
N PRO A 382 13.15 -26.13 -25.34
CA PRO A 382 14.35 -26.97 -25.16
C PRO A 382 15.00 -26.73 -23.79
N GLY A 383 15.45 -27.79 -23.12
CA GLY A 383 16.09 -27.67 -21.79
C GLY A 383 15.17 -27.25 -20.65
N CYS A 384 13.86 -27.14 -20.92
CA CYS A 384 12.88 -26.74 -19.94
C CYS A 384 11.77 -27.80 -19.82
N LYS A 385 11.48 -28.20 -18.59
CA LYS A 385 10.37 -29.07 -18.24
C LYS A 385 9.25 -28.26 -17.60
N ILE A 386 8.09 -28.28 -18.23
CA ILE A 386 6.87 -27.72 -17.66
C ILE A 386 5.99 -28.90 -17.19
N PRO A 387 5.63 -29.00 -15.89
CA PRO A 387 4.73 -30.01 -15.41
C PRO A 387 3.39 -29.96 -16.17
N LYS A 388 2.87 -31.09 -16.57
CA LYS A 388 1.53 -31.15 -17.18
C LYS A 388 0.48 -30.76 -16.17
N VAL A 389 -0.52 -30.01 -16.61
CA VAL A 389 -1.63 -29.53 -15.77
C VAL A 389 -2.95 -29.93 -16.42
N LEU A 390 -3.85 -30.48 -15.61
CA LEU A 390 -5.25 -30.72 -15.97
C LEU A 390 -6.13 -29.90 -15.04
N ARG A 391 -7.00 -29.07 -15.61
CA ARG A 391 -8.05 -28.39 -14.85
C ARG A 391 -9.26 -29.32 -14.75
N GLN A 392 -9.59 -29.72 -13.53
CA GLN A 392 -10.78 -30.49 -13.19
C GLN A 392 -11.90 -29.54 -12.81
N THR A 393 -12.93 -29.46 -13.64
CA THR A 393 -14.08 -28.60 -13.39
C THR A 393 -14.94 -29.15 -12.26
N ALA A 394 -15.47 -28.29 -11.42
CA ALA A 394 -16.39 -28.62 -10.34
C ALA A 394 -17.59 -29.43 -10.86
N GLY A 395 -17.97 -30.49 -10.13
CA GLY A 395 -19.09 -31.33 -10.45
C GLY A 395 -18.94 -32.23 -11.69
N SER A 396 -17.78 -32.21 -12.37
CA SER A 396 -17.53 -33.11 -13.51
C SER A 396 -16.85 -34.40 -13.08
N ASP A 397 -17.23 -35.52 -13.72
CA ASP A 397 -16.63 -36.83 -13.46
C ASP A 397 -15.21 -36.91 -14.04
N LEU A 398 -14.26 -37.26 -13.21
CA LEU A 398 -12.87 -37.51 -13.61
C LEU A 398 -12.60 -39.01 -13.66
N SER A 399 -12.48 -39.58 -14.87
CA SER A 399 -12.03 -40.97 -14.99
C SER A 399 -10.51 -41.05 -14.80
N MET A 400 -10.05 -42.13 -14.14
CA MET A 400 -8.61 -42.41 -14.02
C MET A 400 -7.92 -42.60 -15.35
N ALA A 401 -8.63 -43.05 -16.38
CA ALA A 401 -8.11 -43.15 -17.75
C ALA A 401 -7.83 -41.78 -18.33
N THR A 402 -8.76 -40.83 -18.18
CA THR A 402 -8.56 -39.43 -18.59
C THR A 402 -7.38 -38.77 -17.86
N LEU A 403 -7.32 -38.95 -16.54
CA LEU A 403 -6.23 -38.39 -15.74
C LEU A 403 -4.87 -38.92 -16.18
N ARG A 404 -4.72 -40.25 -16.33
CA ARG A 404 -3.44 -40.86 -16.75
C ARG A 404 -3.07 -40.55 -18.19
N ALA A 405 -4.01 -40.32 -19.08
CA ALA A 405 -3.74 -39.83 -20.43
C ALA A 405 -3.20 -38.39 -20.43
N ALA A 406 -3.76 -37.55 -19.59
CA ALA A 406 -3.30 -36.17 -19.42
C ALA A 406 -1.98 -36.09 -18.63
N ILE A 407 -1.86 -36.80 -17.51
CA ILE A 407 -0.72 -36.76 -16.59
C ILE A 407 -0.23 -38.22 -16.38
N PRO A 408 0.76 -38.67 -17.17
CA PRO A 408 1.31 -40.04 -17.08
C PRO A 408 2.30 -40.23 -15.92
N SER A 409 2.05 -39.61 -14.78
CA SER A 409 2.84 -39.72 -13.56
C SER A 409 2.13 -40.62 -12.53
N SER A 410 2.90 -41.31 -11.68
CA SER A 410 2.37 -42.07 -10.55
C SER A 410 1.90 -41.15 -9.41
N SER A 411 2.52 -39.98 -9.27
CA SER A 411 2.18 -38.99 -8.26
C SER A 411 1.71 -37.71 -8.93
N ILE A 412 0.67 -37.12 -8.40
CA ILE A 412 0.15 -35.83 -8.84
C ILE A 412 0.12 -34.85 -7.67
N LEU A 413 0.14 -33.56 -8.00
CA LEU A 413 -0.12 -32.50 -7.06
C LEU A 413 -1.54 -31.96 -7.32
N ALA A 414 -2.34 -31.79 -6.28
CA ALA A 414 -3.70 -31.30 -6.38
C ALA A 414 -3.88 -30.03 -5.55
N ARG A 415 -4.61 -29.04 -6.10
CA ARG A 415 -4.98 -27.82 -5.41
C ARG A 415 -6.25 -27.21 -5.98
N PRO A 416 -7.05 -26.49 -5.17
CA PRO A 416 -8.16 -25.68 -5.68
C PRO A 416 -7.65 -24.54 -6.58
N VAL A 417 -8.43 -24.18 -7.59
CA VAL A 417 -8.18 -23.02 -8.45
C VAL A 417 -8.27 -21.73 -7.62
N GLY A 418 -7.46 -20.73 -7.92
CA GLY A 418 -7.41 -19.44 -7.22
C GLY A 418 -6.71 -19.47 -5.86
N THR A 419 -6.03 -20.58 -5.47
CA THR A 419 -5.25 -20.65 -4.24
C THR A 419 -3.77 -20.38 -4.49
N HIS A 420 -3.08 -19.75 -3.49
CA HIS A 420 -1.67 -19.39 -3.53
C HIS A 420 -0.94 -19.84 -2.25
N GLY A 421 0.39 -19.64 -2.21
CA GLY A 421 1.20 -19.83 -1.01
C GLY A 421 1.34 -21.27 -0.50
N GLY A 422 0.86 -22.26 -1.28
CA GLY A 422 0.91 -23.66 -0.88
C GLY A 422 -0.27 -24.11 0.01
N ASP A 423 -1.26 -23.24 0.21
CA ASP A 423 -2.49 -23.62 0.92
C ASP A 423 -3.28 -24.64 0.11
N ASP A 424 -3.85 -25.64 0.81
CA ASP A 424 -4.62 -26.74 0.21
C ASP A 424 -3.89 -27.43 -0.97
N PHE A 425 -2.57 -27.48 -0.94
CA PHE A 425 -1.73 -28.08 -1.98
C PHE A 425 -1.18 -29.40 -1.49
N GLU A 426 -1.65 -30.51 -2.07
CA GLU A 426 -1.35 -31.87 -1.63
C GLU A 426 -0.71 -32.69 -2.72
N LYS A 427 0.19 -33.61 -2.33
CA LYS A 427 0.74 -34.65 -3.19
C LYS A 427 -0.08 -35.90 -2.99
N ILE A 428 -0.59 -36.44 -4.07
CA ILE A 428 -1.53 -37.56 -4.12
C ILE A 428 -0.89 -38.71 -4.89
N GLU A 429 -0.84 -39.86 -4.29
CA GLU A 429 -0.25 -41.07 -4.85
C GLU A 429 -1.31 -42.15 -5.16
N ASP A 430 -2.47 -42.08 -4.50
CA ASP A 430 -3.55 -43.04 -4.63
C ASP A 430 -4.84 -42.39 -5.15
N PRO A 431 -5.57 -43.07 -6.08
CA PRO A 431 -6.85 -42.57 -6.59
C PRO A 431 -7.93 -42.29 -5.53
N THR A 432 -7.90 -43.05 -4.42
CA THR A 432 -8.85 -42.82 -3.32
C THR A 432 -8.58 -41.53 -2.56
N GLU A 433 -7.30 -41.17 -2.40
CA GLU A 433 -6.88 -39.87 -1.82
C GLU A 433 -7.33 -38.72 -2.71
N LEU A 434 -7.22 -38.86 -4.04
CA LEU A 434 -7.71 -37.83 -4.97
C LEU A 434 -9.22 -37.63 -4.85
N ALA A 435 -10.00 -38.70 -4.80
CA ALA A 435 -11.47 -38.60 -4.64
C ALA A 435 -11.82 -37.90 -3.30
N ALA A 436 -11.12 -38.24 -2.22
CA ALA A 436 -11.32 -37.62 -0.92
C ALA A 436 -10.93 -36.14 -0.92
N PHE A 437 -9.85 -35.76 -1.62
CA PHE A 437 -9.41 -34.37 -1.77
C PHE A 437 -10.46 -33.53 -2.54
N LEU A 438 -10.90 -34.01 -3.69
CA LEU A 438 -11.93 -33.32 -4.51
C LEU A 438 -13.25 -33.18 -3.77
N ALA A 439 -13.63 -34.17 -2.98
CA ALA A 439 -14.88 -34.17 -2.20
C ALA A 439 -14.89 -33.11 -1.07
N GLN A 440 -13.76 -32.60 -0.65
CA GLN A 440 -13.69 -31.53 0.37
C GLN A 440 -14.24 -30.19 -0.15
N ARG A 441 -14.15 -29.96 -1.48
CA ARG A 441 -14.62 -28.74 -2.14
C ARG A 441 -15.28 -29.06 -3.48
N PRO A 442 -16.46 -29.68 -3.46
CA PRO A 442 -17.11 -30.19 -4.66
C PRO A 442 -17.52 -29.10 -5.67
N ASP A 443 -17.73 -27.89 -5.19
CA ASP A 443 -18.15 -26.72 -5.99
C ASP A 443 -16.97 -25.86 -6.48
N THR A 444 -15.74 -26.36 -6.37
CA THR A 444 -14.53 -25.61 -6.75
C THR A 444 -13.76 -26.38 -7.83
N ASP A 445 -13.33 -25.68 -8.87
CA ASP A 445 -12.39 -26.23 -9.85
C ASP A 445 -11.04 -26.54 -9.17
N HIS A 446 -10.36 -27.58 -9.65
CA HIS A 446 -9.06 -27.99 -9.13
C HIS A 446 -8.02 -28.09 -10.25
N TYR A 447 -6.79 -27.74 -9.93
CA TYR A 447 -5.62 -28.07 -10.72
C TYR A 447 -5.03 -29.40 -10.27
N LEU A 448 -4.89 -30.32 -11.21
CA LEU A 448 -4.15 -31.57 -11.07
C LEU A 448 -2.87 -31.42 -11.87
N ILE A 449 -1.71 -31.53 -11.20
CA ILE A 449 -0.41 -31.14 -11.75
C ILE A 449 0.53 -32.34 -11.69
N GLU A 450 1.29 -32.59 -12.73
CA GLU A 450 2.35 -33.59 -12.76
C GLU A 450 3.37 -33.30 -11.63
N TYR A 451 3.61 -34.28 -10.75
CA TYR A 451 4.69 -34.20 -9.82
C TYR A 451 6.03 -34.44 -10.54
N VAL A 452 6.95 -33.51 -10.43
CA VAL A 452 8.32 -33.61 -10.92
C VAL A 452 9.26 -33.61 -9.72
N ASP A 453 10.06 -34.67 -9.57
CA ASP A 453 11.12 -34.72 -8.55
C ASP A 453 12.31 -33.84 -9.00
N TYR A 454 12.49 -32.71 -8.31
CA TYR A 454 13.58 -31.77 -8.50
C TYR A 454 14.57 -31.77 -7.35
N ARG A 455 14.62 -32.86 -6.60
CA ARG A 455 15.54 -33.05 -5.49
C ARG A 455 16.98 -33.03 -5.97
N SER A 456 17.79 -32.18 -5.37
CA SER A 456 19.23 -32.10 -5.63
C SER A 456 19.98 -33.33 -5.10
N ALA A 457 21.22 -33.52 -5.50
CA ALA A 457 22.03 -34.69 -5.13
C ALA A 457 22.25 -34.82 -3.62
N ASP A 458 22.24 -33.74 -2.88
CA ASP A 458 22.38 -33.67 -1.42
C ASP A 458 21.06 -33.96 -0.65
N GLY A 459 19.97 -34.22 -1.38
CA GLY A 459 18.68 -34.58 -0.79
C GLY A 459 17.73 -33.40 -0.57
N HIS A 460 18.20 -32.17 -0.70
CA HIS A 460 17.38 -30.97 -0.52
C HIS A 460 16.67 -30.57 -1.81
N PHE A 461 15.55 -29.84 -1.65
CA PHE A 461 14.81 -29.23 -2.75
C PHE A 461 15.15 -27.74 -2.82
N ARG A 462 15.46 -27.23 -4.00
CA ARG A 462 15.83 -25.84 -4.26
C ARG A 462 14.82 -25.18 -5.19
N LYS A 463 14.12 -24.18 -4.70
CA LYS A 463 13.16 -23.39 -5.48
C LYS A 463 13.69 -21.99 -5.66
N TYR A 464 14.02 -21.65 -6.88
CA TYR A 464 14.53 -20.35 -7.32
C TYR A 464 13.39 -19.49 -7.83
N ARG A 465 13.47 -18.19 -7.56
CA ARG A 465 12.54 -17.20 -8.11
C ARG A 465 13.30 -16.17 -8.91
N PHE A 466 12.84 -15.95 -10.14
CA PHE A 466 13.26 -14.85 -11.00
C PHE A 466 12.10 -13.89 -11.22
N ILE A 467 12.41 -12.59 -11.28
CA ILE A 467 11.49 -11.54 -11.70
C ILE A 467 11.93 -11.04 -13.07
N PHE A 468 11.00 -10.99 -13.99
CA PHE A 468 11.18 -10.44 -15.33
C PHE A 468 10.64 -9.02 -15.34
N VAL A 469 11.45 -8.08 -15.80
CA VAL A 469 11.10 -6.67 -15.92
C VAL A 469 11.62 -6.18 -17.25
N ASP A 470 10.74 -5.84 -18.19
CA ASP A 470 11.07 -5.53 -19.59
C ASP A 470 11.95 -6.66 -20.17
N ASP A 471 13.17 -6.38 -20.58
CA ASP A 471 14.13 -7.36 -21.11
C ASP A 471 15.06 -8.00 -20.06
N GLN A 472 14.93 -7.62 -18.78
CA GLN A 472 15.78 -8.07 -17.68
C GLN A 472 15.22 -9.30 -16.99
N ILE A 473 16.12 -10.25 -16.64
CA ILE A 473 15.82 -11.44 -15.83
C ILE A 473 16.62 -11.31 -14.53
N LEU A 474 15.92 -11.03 -13.44
CA LEU A 474 16.52 -10.65 -12.16
C LEU A 474 16.30 -11.74 -11.10
N PRO A 475 17.36 -12.24 -10.44
CA PRO A 475 17.18 -13.17 -9.32
C PRO A 475 16.56 -12.46 -8.13
N TYR A 476 15.61 -13.13 -7.45
CA TYR A 476 14.90 -12.54 -6.33
C TYR A 476 15.01 -13.38 -5.06
N HIS A 477 14.95 -14.71 -5.17
CA HIS A 477 14.88 -15.59 -4.00
C HIS A 477 15.33 -17.02 -4.34
N LEU A 478 15.97 -17.69 -3.37
CA LEU A 478 16.17 -19.13 -3.32
C LEU A 478 15.62 -19.66 -2.01
N ALA A 479 14.63 -20.55 -2.06
CA ALA A 479 14.18 -21.30 -0.91
C ALA A 479 14.73 -22.72 -0.95
N ILE A 480 15.27 -23.21 0.17
CA ILE A 480 15.84 -24.55 0.32
C ILE A 480 15.08 -25.29 1.43
N GLY A 481 14.64 -26.50 1.16
CA GLY A 481 13.88 -27.31 2.11
C GLY A 481 14.12 -28.81 1.95
N ASP A 482 13.71 -29.58 2.95
CA ASP A 482 13.85 -31.04 3.00
C ASP A 482 12.67 -31.77 2.32
N ASP A 483 11.59 -31.04 2.06
CA ASP A 483 10.37 -31.54 1.44
C ASP A 483 10.13 -30.91 0.05
N TRP A 484 9.39 -31.59 -0.83
CA TRP A 484 9.04 -31.11 -2.17
C TRP A 484 8.21 -29.80 -2.13
N LYS A 485 7.47 -29.55 -1.05
CA LYS A 485 6.65 -28.35 -0.84
C LYS A 485 7.50 -27.23 -0.25
N VAL A 486 8.42 -26.70 -1.04
CA VAL A 486 9.29 -25.62 -0.59
C VAL A 486 8.56 -24.28 -0.66
N HIS A 487 8.40 -23.64 0.50
CA HIS A 487 7.92 -22.26 0.61
C HIS A 487 8.80 -21.51 1.62
N HIS A 488 9.13 -20.25 1.38
CA HIS A 488 10.06 -19.48 2.22
C HIS A 488 9.65 -19.42 3.70
N VAL A 489 8.34 -19.47 4.00
CA VAL A 489 7.81 -19.47 5.37
C VAL A 489 7.93 -20.85 6.04
N SER A 490 7.98 -21.94 5.25
CA SER A 490 8.04 -23.32 5.77
C SER A 490 9.45 -23.89 5.83
N THR A 491 10.46 -23.14 5.36
CA THR A 491 11.88 -23.56 5.39
C THR A 491 12.59 -23.05 6.63
N ASP A 492 13.60 -23.77 7.09
CA ASP A 492 14.41 -23.40 8.26
C ASP A 492 15.61 -22.47 7.90
N MET A 493 15.50 -21.72 6.81
CA MET A 493 16.60 -20.88 6.29
C MET A 493 17.08 -19.84 7.30
N VAL A 494 16.19 -19.34 8.17
CA VAL A 494 16.54 -18.37 9.23
C VAL A 494 17.60 -18.96 10.17
N ASN A 495 17.50 -20.24 10.51
CA ASN A 495 18.40 -20.92 11.45
C ASN A 495 19.57 -21.65 10.77
N GLN A 496 19.57 -21.74 9.41
CA GLN A 496 20.57 -22.48 8.63
C GLN A 496 21.52 -21.53 7.88
N PRO A 497 22.71 -21.19 8.43
CA PRO A 497 23.62 -20.24 7.79
C PRO A 497 24.08 -20.65 6.38
N TRP A 498 24.24 -21.95 6.13
CA TRP A 498 24.65 -22.44 4.82
C TRP A 498 23.60 -22.20 3.73
N MET A 499 22.30 -22.35 4.07
CA MET A 499 21.20 -22.06 3.11
C MET A 499 21.16 -20.58 2.74
N ARG A 500 21.39 -19.70 3.73
CA ARG A 500 21.47 -18.24 3.49
C ARG A 500 22.68 -17.89 2.63
N ALA A 501 23.84 -18.49 2.90
CA ALA A 501 25.04 -18.29 2.10
C ALA A 501 24.85 -18.76 0.65
N GLU A 502 24.13 -19.85 0.42
CA GLU A 502 23.80 -20.35 -0.91
C GLU A 502 22.81 -19.42 -1.64
N GLU A 503 21.79 -18.91 -0.94
CA GLU A 503 20.90 -17.90 -1.51
C GLU A 503 21.65 -16.62 -1.87
N GLU A 504 22.50 -16.11 -1.00
CA GLU A 504 23.29 -14.92 -1.26
C GLU A 504 24.21 -15.11 -2.47
N ALA A 505 24.87 -16.27 -2.57
CA ALA A 505 25.72 -16.60 -3.72
C ALA A 505 24.93 -16.67 -5.03
N PHE A 506 23.72 -17.25 -5.01
CA PHE A 506 22.80 -17.25 -6.15
C PHE A 506 22.37 -15.84 -6.55
N LEU A 507 22.01 -14.99 -5.59
CA LEU A 507 21.58 -13.62 -5.86
C LEU A 507 22.73 -12.77 -6.47
N GLN A 508 23.97 -12.98 -5.99
CA GLN A 508 25.17 -12.30 -6.51
C GLN A 508 25.54 -12.75 -7.91
N ASP A 509 25.48 -14.06 -8.17
CA ASP A 509 25.90 -14.65 -9.44
C ASP A 509 25.03 -15.88 -9.78
N PRO A 510 23.85 -15.69 -10.36
CA PRO A 510 22.98 -16.81 -10.75
C PRO A 510 23.62 -17.74 -11.80
N ALA A 511 24.63 -17.30 -12.54
CA ALA A 511 25.31 -18.11 -13.56
C ALA A 511 26.11 -19.29 -12.95
N ARG A 512 26.36 -19.28 -11.65
CA ARG A 512 26.91 -20.44 -10.91
C ARG A 512 25.96 -21.64 -10.93
N VAL A 513 24.67 -21.41 -11.08
CA VAL A 513 23.61 -22.44 -11.05
C VAL A 513 22.99 -22.59 -12.44
N PHE A 514 22.71 -21.48 -13.12
CA PHE A 514 21.99 -21.43 -14.38
C PHE A 514 22.95 -21.13 -15.53
N ASN A 515 23.19 -22.13 -16.40
CA ASN A 515 24.05 -21.98 -17.56
C ASN A 515 23.35 -21.23 -18.72
N SER A 516 24.06 -21.04 -19.86
CA SER A 516 23.54 -20.33 -21.04
C SER A 516 22.27 -20.97 -21.60
N GLY A 517 22.16 -22.31 -21.61
CA GLY A 517 20.97 -23.02 -22.07
C GLY A 517 19.75 -22.77 -21.20
N HIS A 518 19.94 -22.64 -19.87
CA HIS A 518 18.86 -22.23 -18.96
C HIS A 518 18.40 -20.79 -19.23
N TYR A 519 19.34 -19.87 -19.50
CA TYR A 519 18.98 -18.50 -19.87
C TYR A 519 18.29 -18.41 -21.23
N GLU A 520 18.63 -19.27 -22.20
CA GLU A 520 17.89 -19.38 -23.45
C GLU A 520 16.45 -19.84 -23.21
N ALA A 521 16.25 -20.83 -22.32
CA ALA A 521 14.93 -21.27 -21.93
C ALA A 521 14.13 -20.16 -21.19
N LEU A 522 14.77 -19.43 -20.27
CA LEU A 522 14.16 -18.30 -19.58
C LEU A 522 13.73 -17.18 -20.55
N ARG A 523 14.56 -16.84 -21.53
CA ARG A 523 14.20 -15.88 -22.60
C ARG A 523 13.06 -16.39 -23.49
N ALA A 524 13.06 -17.67 -23.81
CA ALA A 524 11.95 -18.28 -24.56
C ALA A 524 10.63 -18.22 -23.75
N ILE A 525 10.67 -18.43 -22.45
CA ILE A 525 9.53 -18.24 -21.55
C ILE A 525 9.04 -16.79 -21.63
N GLN A 526 9.94 -15.83 -21.46
CA GLN A 526 9.63 -14.39 -21.51
C GLN A 526 8.93 -14.02 -22.83
N GLN A 527 9.47 -14.45 -23.95
CA GLN A 527 8.89 -14.18 -25.27
C GLN A 527 7.49 -14.79 -25.45
N ARG A 528 7.27 -16.00 -24.95
CA ARG A 528 5.97 -16.67 -25.08
C ARG A 528 4.90 -16.09 -24.16
N ILE A 529 5.28 -15.73 -22.92
CA ILE A 529 4.39 -15.05 -21.96
C ILE A 529 4.08 -13.65 -22.47
N GLY A 530 5.08 -12.91 -22.93
CA GLY A 530 4.92 -11.58 -23.53
C GLY A 530 4.44 -10.51 -22.56
N LEU A 531 4.56 -10.72 -21.24
CA LEU A 531 4.31 -9.72 -20.20
C LEU A 531 5.60 -8.94 -19.92
N GLU A 532 5.43 -7.69 -19.56
CA GLU A 532 6.52 -6.77 -19.26
C GLU A 532 7.00 -6.92 -17.81
N TYR A 533 6.09 -7.36 -16.90
CA TYR A 533 6.41 -7.63 -15.50
C TYR A 533 5.73 -8.93 -15.04
N PHE A 534 6.51 -9.91 -14.63
CA PHE A 534 6.02 -11.17 -14.02
C PHE A 534 7.16 -11.88 -13.30
N GLY A 535 6.86 -12.95 -12.57
CA GLY A 535 7.87 -13.81 -11.95
C GLY A 535 7.65 -15.28 -12.28
N ILE A 536 8.69 -16.06 -12.09
CA ILE A 536 8.63 -17.54 -12.16
C ILE A 536 9.20 -18.15 -10.91
N ASP A 537 8.60 -19.27 -10.47
CA ASP A 537 9.21 -20.21 -9.54
C ASP A 537 9.72 -21.42 -10.34
N CYS A 538 11.00 -21.74 -10.18
CA CYS A 538 11.63 -22.84 -10.90
C CYS A 538 12.64 -23.62 -10.04
N GLY A 539 13.07 -24.76 -10.53
CA GLY A 539 14.14 -25.57 -9.97
C GLY A 539 14.94 -26.26 -11.07
N LEU A 540 15.87 -27.10 -10.69
CA LEU A 540 16.59 -27.97 -11.63
C LEU A 540 16.29 -29.43 -11.27
N ASP A 541 15.95 -30.26 -12.29
CA ASP A 541 15.84 -31.70 -12.08
C ASP A 541 17.24 -32.36 -12.00
N ARG A 542 17.27 -33.67 -11.69
CA ARG A 542 18.53 -34.42 -11.58
C ARG A 542 19.35 -34.48 -12.86
N SER A 543 18.73 -34.23 -13.99
CA SER A 543 19.40 -34.15 -15.31
C SER A 543 19.90 -32.75 -15.64
N GLY A 544 19.65 -31.79 -14.76
CA GLY A 544 20.01 -30.40 -14.94
C GLY A 544 19.05 -29.62 -15.85
N ASN A 545 17.86 -30.13 -16.16
CA ASN A 545 16.87 -29.36 -16.90
C ASN A 545 16.17 -28.36 -15.99
N LEU A 546 15.85 -27.19 -16.52
CA LEU A 546 15.02 -26.20 -15.87
C LEU A 546 13.60 -26.76 -15.68
N VAL A 547 13.08 -26.79 -14.46
CA VAL A 547 11.69 -27.15 -14.14
C VAL A 547 10.96 -25.89 -13.70
N VAL A 548 9.92 -25.47 -14.41
CA VAL A 548 9.13 -24.27 -14.05
C VAL A 548 7.85 -24.72 -13.38
N PHE A 549 7.67 -24.31 -12.10
CA PHE A 549 6.52 -24.67 -11.29
C PHE A 549 5.37 -23.69 -11.43
N GLU A 550 5.68 -22.40 -11.60
CA GLU A 550 4.72 -21.32 -11.63
C GLU A 550 5.23 -20.15 -12.47
N VAL A 551 4.34 -19.57 -13.27
CA VAL A 551 4.49 -18.25 -13.87
C VAL A 551 3.40 -17.38 -13.30
N ASN A 552 3.75 -16.22 -12.74
CA ASN A 552 2.81 -15.41 -11.98
C ASN A 552 3.11 -13.91 -12.14
N ALA A 553 2.14 -13.16 -12.66
CA ALA A 553 2.25 -11.71 -12.77
C ALA A 553 1.97 -10.98 -11.44
N SER A 554 1.43 -11.68 -10.42
CA SER A 554 1.18 -11.13 -9.08
C SER A 554 2.30 -11.41 -8.06
N MET A 555 3.55 -11.64 -8.54
CA MET A 555 4.68 -11.89 -7.65
C MET A 555 4.96 -10.69 -6.74
N LEU A 556 4.95 -10.96 -5.43
CA LEU A 556 5.31 -9.98 -4.41
C LEU A 556 6.82 -9.69 -4.43
N VAL A 557 7.18 -8.43 -4.55
CA VAL A 557 8.51 -7.90 -4.25
C VAL A 557 8.37 -6.96 -3.05
N HIS A 558 9.13 -7.17 -1.97
CA HIS A 558 9.00 -6.38 -0.75
C HIS A 558 10.36 -5.97 -0.16
N GLU A 559 10.35 -4.84 0.54
CA GLU A 559 11.55 -4.25 1.17
C GLU A 559 11.93 -4.93 2.50
N ASN A 560 10.94 -5.49 3.22
CA ASN A 560 11.17 -6.05 4.55
C ASN A 560 11.93 -7.38 4.48
N ASN A 561 13.24 -7.31 4.67
CA ASN A 561 14.14 -8.45 4.70
C ASN A 561 15.00 -8.43 5.99
N GLU A 562 14.41 -8.11 7.13
CA GLU A 562 15.13 -7.99 8.42
C GLU A 562 15.93 -9.24 8.76
N GLU A 563 15.38 -10.43 8.47
CA GLU A 563 16.06 -11.71 8.70
C GLU A 563 17.09 -12.06 7.60
N PHE A 564 17.01 -11.40 6.42
CA PHE A 564 17.83 -11.65 5.24
C PHE A 564 18.33 -10.33 4.63
N PRO A 565 19.11 -9.52 5.37
CA PRO A 565 19.48 -8.16 4.95
C PRO A 565 20.32 -8.12 3.66
N TYR A 566 21.03 -9.20 3.32
CA TYR A 566 21.77 -9.33 2.06
C TYR A 566 20.87 -9.27 0.81
N LYS A 567 19.56 -9.48 0.93
CA LYS A 567 18.61 -9.42 -0.19
C LYS A 567 18.30 -7.98 -0.63
N THR A 568 18.44 -7.02 0.26
CA THR A 568 18.04 -5.62 0.03
C THR A 568 18.57 -5.01 -1.28
N PRO A 569 19.86 -5.16 -1.66
CA PRO A 569 20.37 -4.62 -2.91
C PRO A 569 19.70 -5.21 -4.16
N PHE A 570 19.38 -6.52 -4.13
CA PHE A 570 18.77 -7.22 -5.26
C PHE A 570 17.29 -6.85 -5.41
N VAL A 571 16.58 -6.71 -4.30
CA VAL A 571 15.19 -6.22 -4.26
C VAL A 571 15.12 -4.78 -4.78
N HIS A 572 16.05 -3.92 -4.36
CA HIS A 572 16.14 -2.55 -4.85
C HIS A 572 16.43 -2.49 -6.37
N ARG A 573 17.27 -3.38 -6.89
CA ARG A 573 17.53 -3.50 -8.33
C ARG A 573 16.27 -3.82 -9.13
N ILE A 574 15.38 -4.68 -8.61
CA ILE A 574 14.10 -4.99 -9.26
C ILE A 574 13.21 -3.73 -9.31
N LYS A 575 13.15 -2.96 -8.20
CA LYS A 575 12.39 -1.70 -8.17
C LYS A 575 12.93 -0.69 -9.18
N LEU A 576 14.25 -0.51 -9.25
CA LEU A 576 14.87 0.40 -10.21
C LEU A 576 14.57 -0.02 -11.66
N ALA A 577 14.66 -1.32 -11.97
CA ALA A 577 14.32 -1.83 -13.30
C ALA A 577 12.84 -1.58 -13.64
N PHE A 578 11.95 -1.72 -12.65
CA PHE A 578 10.52 -1.43 -12.83
C PHE A 578 10.27 0.08 -13.10
N ASP A 579 10.91 0.96 -12.33
CA ASP A 579 10.81 2.41 -12.54
C ASP A 579 11.37 2.83 -13.91
N GLU A 580 12.47 2.19 -14.35
CA GLU A 580 13.11 2.43 -15.65
C GLU A 580 12.25 1.95 -16.81
N MET A 581 11.61 0.78 -16.68
CA MET A 581 10.62 0.27 -17.63
C MET A 581 9.46 1.26 -17.80
N LEU A 582 8.87 1.75 -16.71
CA LEU A 582 7.77 2.72 -16.78
C LEU A 582 8.20 4.04 -17.44
N ARG A 583 9.41 4.51 -17.18
CA ARG A 583 9.96 5.72 -17.82
C ARG A 583 10.10 5.54 -19.33
N LYS A 584 10.64 4.39 -19.78
CA LYS A 584 10.74 4.05 -21.21
C LYS A 584 9.36 4.07 -21.88
N PHE A 585 8.34 3.45 -21.27
CA PHE A 585 6.96 3.46 -21.77
C PHE A 585 6.36 4.86 -21.81
N ALA A 586 6.70 5.73 -20.86
CA ALA A 586 6.23 7.12 -20.85
C ALA A 586 6.91 7.98 -21.94
N GLU A 587 8.18 7.72 -22.26
CA GLU A 587 8.92 8.37 -23.35
C GLU A 587 8.34 7.95 -24.71
N ASP A 588 8.08 6.65 -24.91
CA ASP A 588 7.45 6.11 -26.13
C ASP A 588 6.05 6.70 -26.38
N ALA A 589 5.35 7.17 -25.34
CA ALA A 589 4.04 7.82 -25.48
C ALA A 589 4.14 9.29 -25.93
N ALA A 590 5.32 9.91 -25.78
CA ALA A 590 5.52 11.33 -26.12
C ALA A 590 5.94 11.53 -27.59
N ASP A 591 6.44 10.43 -28.24
CA ASP A 591 6.81 10.39 -29.65
C ASP A 591 5.60 10.01 -30.54
#